data_dbb7e91a604f736a673a4d73cacf168e
#
_entry.id   dbb7e91a604f736a673a4d73cacf168e
#
_cell.length_a   1.000
_cell.length_b   1.000
_cell.length_c   1.000
_cell.angle_alpha   90.00
_cell.angle_beta   90.00
_cell.angle_gamma   90.00
#
_symmetry.space_group_name_H-M   'P 1'
#
loop_
_entity.id
_entity.type
_entity.pdbx_description
1 polymer ?
#
loop_
_entity_poly.entity_id
_entity_poly.type
_entity_poly.pdbx_seq_one_letter_code
_entity_poly.pdbx_strand_id
1 'polypeptide(L)'
;VDLNFAELIDRKLYRFMGEASAYAYLAAQDAIEMAGISEDHLNSEKTGIVAGSGGSSTRVMVSTADITREKGPKRIGPYAVTKSMGSSISAILGTAYKLKGINYSISSACATSAHCIGHGADLIKSGQQDIVIAGGGEDLHWSSSNLFDAMGALSSNFNDNPSSASRAYDKNRDGFVISGGSGMVILEEEEHAKKRNANILAKLTGYYATSDGYDMVAPSGEGAWRCMKGAMQNHGSEVDYI
;
A
#
# COMPACT_ATOMS: atom_id res chain seq x y z
N VAL A 1 -8.40 -15.54 0.84
CA VAL A 1 -9.60 -15.35 -0.02
C VAL A 1 -9.12 -15.33 -1.45
N ASP A 2 -9.57 -16.30 -2.28
CA ASP A 2 -9.26 -16.31 -3.71
C ASP A 2 -10.19 -15.33 -4.42
N LEU A 3 -9.66 -14.15 -4.79
CA LEU A 3 -10.39 -13.16 -5.57
C LEU A 3 -10.18 -13.43 -7.06
N ASN A 4 -11.27 -13.54 -7.81
CA ASN A 4 -11.23 -13.56 -9.26
C ASN A 4 -11.28 -12.14 -9.82
N PHE A 5 -10.13 -11.50 -9.92
CA PHE A 5 -10.02 -10.11 -10.40
C PHE A 5 -10.63 -9.89 -11.80
N ALA A 6 -10.63 -10.93 -12.64
CA ALA A 6 -11.18 -10.82 -13.98
C ALA A 6 -12.72 -10.67 -14.00
N GLU A 7 -13.39 -11.08 -12.93
CA GLU A 7 -14.84 -10.88 -12.73
C GLU A 7 -15.15 -9.57 -12.02
N LEU A 8 -14.21 -9.05 -11.21
CA LEU A 8 -14.40 -7.88 -10.35
C LEU A 8 -13.95 -6.57 -11.00
N ILE A 9 -13.05 -6.63 -11.99
CA ILE A 9 -12.43 -5.44 -12.59
C ILE A 9 -12.65 -5.46 -14.11
N ASP A 10 -13.05 -4.31 -14.67
CA ASP A 10 -13.20 -4.17 -16.13
C ASP A 10 -11.93 -4.62 -16.87
N ARG A 11 -12.10 -5.46 -17.89
CA ARG A 11 -11.00 -6.07 -18.64
C ARG A 11 -10.05 -5.05 -19.27
N LYS A 12 -10.57 -3.88 -19.68
CA LYS A 12 -9.74 -2.82 -20.31
C LYS A 12 -8.80 -2.17 -19.31
N LEU A 13 -9.15 -2.18 -18.03
CA LEU A 13 -8.34 -1.68 -16.93
C LEU A 13 -7.43 -2.79 -16.37
N TYR A 14 -7.99 -3.96 -16.10
CA TYR A 14 -7.26 -5.09 -15.49
C TYR A 14 -6.03 -5.53 -16.28
N ARG A 15 -6.05 -5.41 -17.61
CA ARG A 15 -4.89 -5.75 -18.45
C ARG A 15 -3.59 -4.99 -18.12
N PHE A 16 -3.68 -3.86 -17.44
CA PHE A 16 -2.53 -3.05 -16.99
C PHE A 16 -2.07 -3.38 -15.57
N MET A 17 -2.84 -4.17 -14.82
CA MET A 17 -2.64 -4.41 -13.39
C MET A 17 -1.79 -5.66 -13.12
N GLY A 18 -0.84 -5.54 -12.17
CA GLY A 18 -0.38 -6.66 -11.37
C GLY A 18 -1.33 -6.88 -10.19
N GLU A 19 -1.15 -7.96 -9.41
CA GLU A 19 -2.07 -8.28 -8.32
C GLU A 19 -2.10 -7.18 -7.24
N ALA A 20 -0.96 -6.61 -6.84
CA ALA A 20 -0.91 -5.53 -5.88
C ALA A 20 -1.80 -4.34 -6.29
N SER A 21 -1.76 -3.95 -7.57
CA SER A 21 -2.61 -2.87 -8.08
C SER A 21 -4.07 -3.26 -8.26
N ALA A 22 -4.37 -4.54 -8.49
CA ALA A 22 -5.73 -5.04 -8.53
C ALA A 22 -6.37 -5.03 -7.13
N TYR A 23 -5.66 -5.51 -6.11
CA TYR A 23 -6.08 -5.36 -4.72
C TYR A 23 -6.29 -3.90 -4.34
N ALA A 24 -5.33 -3.02 -4.70
CA ALA A 24 -5.42 -1.60 -4.39
C ALA A 24 -6.61 -0.91 -5.08
N TYR A 25 -6.94 -1.32 -6.30
CA TYR A 25 -8.10 -0.80 -7.02
C TYR A 25 -9.41 -1.14 -6.29
N LEU A 26 -9.60 -2.40 -5.88
CA LEU A 26 -10.80 -2.81 -5.15
C LEU A 26 -10.88 -2.13 -3.78
N ALA A 27 -9.78 -2.09 -3.03
CA ALA A 27 -9.75 -1.39 -1.73
C ALA A 27 -10.01 0.12 -1.87
N ALA A 28 -9.51 0.76 -2.93
CA ALA A 28 -9.79 2.17 -3.19
C ALA A 28 -11.25 2.41 -3.60
N GLN A 29 -11.85 1.49 -4.35
CA GLN A 29 -13.27 1.53 -4.70
C GLN A 29 -14.13 1.53 -3.45
N ASP A 30 -13.90 0.59 -2.53
CA ASP A 30 -14.61 0.52 -1.26
C ASP A 30 -14.39 1.78 -0.41
N ALA A 31 -13.15 2.27 -0.32
CA ALA A 31 -12.83 3.48 0.44
C ALA A 31 -13.52 4.74 -0.12
N ILE A 32 -13.57 4.90 -1.45
CA ILE A 32 -14.25 6.01 -2.14
C ILE A 32 -15.76 5.94 -1.88
N GLU A 33 -16.35 4.75 -1.99
CA GLU A 33 -17.77 4.53 -1.72
C GLU A 33 -18.11 4.82 -0.26
N MET A 34 -17.36 4.26 0.70
CA MET A 34 -17.54 4.52 2.14
C MET A 34 -17.41 5.99 2.51
N ALA A 35 -16.50 6.71 1.85
CA ALA A 35 -16.30 8.15 2.07
C ALA A 35 -17.33 9.02 1.36
N GLY A 36 -18.14 8.45 0.45
CA GLY A 36 -19.11 9.20 -0.33
C GLY A 36 -18.48 10.26 -1.24
N ILE A 37 -17.31 9.94 -1.85
CA ILE A 37 -16.61 10.86 -2.76
C ILE A 37 -17.27 10.82 -4.13
N SER A 38 -17.73 11.97 -4.62
CA SER A 38 -18.35 12.11 -5.94
C SER A 38 -17.30 12.14 -7.07
N GLU A 39 -17.74 11.93 -8.32
CA GLU A 39 -16.86 12.08 -9.50
C GLU A 39 -16.28 13.50 -9.61
N ASP A 40 -17.04 14.53 -9.25
CA ASP A 40 -16.56 15.92 -9.27
C ASP A 40 -15.41 16.14 -8.28
N HIS A 41 -15.52 15.55 -7.08
CA HIS A 41 -14.43 15.57 -6.12
C HIS A 41 -13.19 14.82 -6.65
N LEU A 42 -13.36 13.62 -7.24
CA LEU A 42 -12.27 12.86 -7.82
C LEU A 42 -11.55 13.62 -8.97
N ASN A 43 -12.32 14.32 -9.82
CA ASN A 43 -11.78 15.07 -10.95
C ASN A 43 -11.23 16.47 -10.57
N SER A 44 -11.17 16.82 -9.29
CA SER A 44 -10.58 18.07 -8.80
C SER A 44 -9.04 18.03 -8.85
N GLU A 45 -8.39 19.16 -9.16
CA GLU A 45 -6.95 19.35 -9.01
C GLU A 45 -6.49 19.28 -7.54
N LYS A 46 -7.43 19.34 -6.60
CA LYS A 46 -7.22 19.21 -5.15
C LYS A 46 -7.42 17.78 -4.62
N THR A 47 -7.66 16.81 -5.51
CA THR A 47 -7.76 15.39 -5.17
C THR A 47 -6.60 14.62 -5.79
N GLY A 48 -5.71 14.13 -4.93
CA GLY A 48 -4.50 13.41 -5.31
C GLY A 48 -4.46 11.98 -4.79
N ILE A 49 -3.37 11.29 -5.14
CA ILE A 49 -3.06 9.94 -4.66
C ILE A 49 -1.59 9.83 -4.29
N VAL A 50 -1.35 9.23 -3.12
CA VAL A 50 -0.03 8.76 -2.70
C VAL A 50 -0.18 7.31 -2.24
N ALA A 51 0.20 6.37 -3.09
CA ALA A 51 0.04 4.95 -2.80
C ALA A 51 1.18 4.14 -3.41
N GLY A 52 1.64 3.11 -2.72
CA GLY A 52 2.81 2.37 -3.15
C GLY A 52 2.78 0.88 -2.81
N SER A 53 3.89 0.23 -3.12
CA SER A 53 4.17 -1.17 -2.79
C SER A 53 5.60 -1.25 -2.23
N GLY A 54 5.84 -2.21 -1.36
CA GLY A 54 7.18 -2.48 -0.83
C GLY A 54 8.16 -2.92 -1.89
N GLY A 55 7.68 -3.49 -2.99
CA GLY A 55 8.48 -3.92 -4.13
C GLY A 55 7.69 -3.93 -5.44
N SER A 56 8.41 -4.10 -6.54
CA SER A 56 7.80 -4.37 -7.84
C SER A 56 7.21 -5.78 -7.88
N SER A 57 6.22 -6.02 -8.75
CA SER A 57 5.63 -7.36 -8.90
C SER A 57 6.66 -8.40 -9.34
N THR A 58 7.09 -9.24 -8.40
CA THR A 58 8.03 -10.33 -8.69
C THR A 58 7.42 -11.39 -9.60
N ARG A 59 6.10 -11.61 -9.51
CA ARG A 59 5.35 -12.48 -10.44
C ARG A 59 5.54 -12.04 -11.88
N VAL A 60 5.33 -10.74 -12.16
CA VAL A 60 5.46 -10.21 -13.52
C VAL A 60 6.91 -10.25 -13.99
N MET A 61 7.87 -9.93 -13.11
CA MET A 61 9.29 -9.97 -13.46
C MET A 61 9.76 -11.38 -13.82
N VAL A 62 9.38 -12.40 -13.04
CA VAL A 62 9.73 -13.80 -13.32
C VAL A 62 9.07 -14.26 -14.61
N SER A 63 7.75 -14.07 -14.77
CA SER A 63 7.03 -14.52 -15.96
C SER A 63 7.57 -13.87 -17.24
N THR A 64 7.93 -12.59 -17.22
CA THR A 64 8.51 -11.91 -18.38
C THR A 64 9.93 -12.38 -18.67
N ALA A 65 10.72 -12.70 -17.64
CA ALA A 65 12.04 -13.28 -17.81
C ALA A 65 11.96 -14.67 -18.49
N ASP A 66 11.02 -15.52 -18.06
CA ASP A 66 10.81 -16.85 -18.64
C ASP A 66 10.32 -16.77 -20.08
N ILE A 67 9.34 -15.91 -20.38
CA ILE A 67 8.90 -15.66 -21.76
C ILE A 67 10.07 -15.17 -22.62
N THR A 68 10.93 -14.31 -22.08
CA THR A 68 12.10 -13.81 -22.82
C THR A 68 13.08 -14.93 -23.17
N ARG A 69 13.36 -15.82 -22.22
CA ARG A 69 14.27 -16.97 -22.41
C ARG A 69 13.72 -17.95 -23.43
N GLU A 70 12.42 -18.24 -23.40
CA GLU A 70 11.78 -19.23 -24.25
C GLU A 70 11.42 -18.70 -25.65
N LYS A 71 10.94 -17.48 -25.75
CA LYS A 71 10.25 -16.95 -26.97
C LYS A 71 10.74 -15.59 -27.41
N GLY A 72 11.69 -14.99 -26.68
CA GLY A 72 12.24 -13.68 -26.94
C GLY A 72 11.35 -12.51 -26.45
N PRO A 73 11.93 -11.29 -26.31
CA PRO A 73 11.29 -10.15 -25.63
C PRO A 73 10.02 -9.64 -26.34
N LYS A 74 9.88 -9.85 -27.65
CA LYS A 74 8.68 -9.43 -28.40
C LYS A 74 7.40 -10.18 -27.98
N ARG A 75 7.53 -11.28 -27.25
CA ARG A 75 6.40 -12.10 -26.80
C ARG A 75 5.88 -11.74 -25.40
N ILE A 76 6.56 -10.85 -24.69
CA ILE A 76 6.13 -10.37 -23.35
C ILE A 76 4.78 -9.66 -23.42
N GLY A 77 4.50 -8.96 -24.52
CA GLY A 77 3.30 -8.13 -24.67
C GLY A 77 3.49 -6.70 -24.13
N PRO A 78 2.54 -5.78 -24.39
CA PRO A 78 2.73 -4.35 -24.18
C PRO A 78 2.47 -3.87 -22.75
N TYR A 79 2.00 -4.73 -21.83
CA TYR A 79 1.50 -4.31 -20.52
C TYR A 79 2.46 -4.63 -19.35
N ALA A 80 3.59 -5.26 -19.61
CA ALA A 80 4.49 -5.71 -18.56
C ALA A 80 5.07 -4.55 -17.72
N VAL A 81 5.40 -3.43 -18.38
CA VAL A 81 5.95 -2.25 -17.69
C VAL A 81 4.97 -1.72 -16.66
N THR A 82 3.71 -1.49 -17.03
CA THR A 82 2.69 -0.95 -16.11
C THR A 82 2.38 -1.90 -14.96
N LYS A 83 2.51 -3.21 -15.19
CA LYS A 83 2.28 -4.23 -14.16
C LYS A 83 3.42 -4.35 -13.14
N SER A 84 4.65 -3.99 -13.54
CA SER A 84 5.86 -4.24 -12.74
C SER A 84 6.57 -2.98 -12.26
N MET A 85 6.20 -1.79 -12.74
CA MET A 85 6.84 -0.55 -12.27
C MET A 85 6.50 -0.26 -10.81
N GLY A 86 7.43 0.33 -10.04
CA GLY A 86 7.24 0.66 -8.63
C GLY A 86 6.08 1.62 -8.34
N SER A 87 5.67 2.41 -9.35
CA SER A 87 4.52 3.33 -9.27
C SER A 87 3.21 2.75 -9.85
N SER A 88 3.13 1.43 -10.03
CA SER A 88 1.98 0.77 -10.65
C SER A 88 0.65 1.15 -9.97
N ILE A 89 0.60 1.13 -8.63
CA ILE A 89 -0.61 1.40 -7.87
C ILE A 89 -1.10 2.83 -8.13
N SER A 90 -0.27 3.84 -7.87
CA SER A 90 -0.66 5.24 -8.01
C SER A 90 -1.02 5.60 -9.47
N ALA A 91 -0.27 5.10 -10.45
CA ALA A 91 -0.50 5.35 -11.86
C ALA A 91 -1.84 4.75 -12.34
N ILE A 92 -2.12 3.51 -11.96
CA ILE A 92 -3.35 2.81 -12.35
C ILE A 92 -4.58 3.45 -11.71
N LEU A 93 -4.53 3.68 -10.38
CA LEU A 93 -5.66 4.30 -9.68
C LEU A 93 -5.89 5.75 -10.15
N GLY A 94 -4.82 6.52 -10.33
CA GLY A 94 -4.91 7.88 -10.88
C GLY A 94 -5.60 7.94 -12.24
N THR A 95 -5.30 6.96 -13.11
CA THR A 95 -5.94 6.85 -14.42
C THR A 95 -7.39 6.35 -14.30
N ALA A 96 -7.63 5.33 -13.48
CA ALA A 96 -8.95 4.73 -13.31
C ALA A 96 -9.99 5.73 -12.76
N TYR A 97 -9.58 6.51 -11.77
CA TYR A 97 -10.43 7.53 -11.12
C TYR A 97 -10.27 8.93 -11.72
N LYS A 98 -9.48 9.10 -12.79
CA LYS A 98 -9.24 10.37 -13.49
C LYS A 98 -8.77 11.50 -12.56
N LEU A 99 -7.92 11.16 -11.58
CA LEU A 99 -7.40 12.11 -10.60
C LEU A 99 -6.54 13.18 -11.28
N LYS A 100 -6.68 14.42 -10.87
CA LYS A 100 -5.95 15.57 -11.45
C LYS A 100 -4.97 16.23 -10.48
N GLY A 101 -5.04 15.89 -9.20
CA GLY A 101 -4.08 16.35 -8.22
C GLY A 101 -2.77 15.59 -8.26
N ILE A 102 -2.03 15.62 -7.16
CA ILE A 102 -0.73 14.94 -7.02
C ILE A 102 -0.90 13.44 -7.24
N ASN A 103 0.04 12.83 -8.00
CA ASN A 103 0.05 11.39 -8.27
C ASN A 103 1.48 10.86 -8.27
N TYR A 104 1.87 10.14 -7.25
CA TYR A 104 3.12 9.40 -7.17
C TYR A 104 3.09 8.32 -6.09
N SER A 105 4.11 7.45 -6.12
CA SER A 105 4.29 6.39 -5.14
C SER A 105 5.50 6.65 -4.24
N ILE A 106 5.38 6.25 -2.99
CA ILE A 106 6.50 6.04 -2.07
C ILE A 106 6.76 4.55 -2.01
N SER A 107 8.02 4.13 -1.85
CA SER A 107 8.41 2.75 -1.56
C SER A 107 9.41 2.77 -0.42
N SER A 108 9.07 2.11 0.68
CA SER A 108 9.88 2.00 1.90
C SER A 108 9.62 0.65 2.59
N ALA A 109 9.66 -0.43 1.78
CA ALA A 109 9.41 -1.80 2.23
C ALA A 109 8.09 -1.90 3.03
N CYS A 110 8.11 -2.56 4.21
CA CYS A 110 6.91 -2.77 5.04
C CYS A 110 6.28 -1.46 5.56
N ALA A 111 7.01 -0.33 5.59
CA ALA A 111 6.51 0.98 6.02
C ALA A 111 5.83 1.79 4.90
N THR A 112 5.80 1.29 3.68
CA THR A 112 5.31 2.01 2.49
C THR A 112 3.94 2.65 2.70
N SER A 113 2.94 1.88 3.10
CA SER A 113 1.56 2.39 3.27
C SER A 113 1.48 3.45 4.37
N ALA A 114 2.21 3.26 5.49
CA ALA A 114 2.26 4.24 6.57
C ALA A 114 2.88 5.56 6.10
N HIS A 115 3.96 5.50 5.31
CA HIS A 115 4.57 6.69 4.73
C HIS A 115 3.66 7.37 3.69
N CYS A 116 2.94 6.61 2.87
CA CYS A 116 1.94 7.16 1.95
C CYS A 116 0.84 7.92 2.68
N ILE A 117 0.29 7.33 3.77
CA ILE A 117 -0.75 7.96 4.60
C ILE A 117 -0.21 9.22 5.28
N GLY A 118 0.95 9.14 5.92
CA GLY A 118 1.54 10.29 6.61
C GLY A 118 1.87 11.44 5.67
N HIS A 119 2.47 11.14 4.53
CA HIS A 119 2.77 12.15 3.51
C HIS A 119 1.50 12.74 2.88
N GLY A 120 0.46 11.91 2.65
CA GLY A 120 -0.85 12.40 2.23
C GLY A 120 -1.45 13.42 3.22
N ALA A 121 -1.31 13.16 4.52
CA ALA A 121 -1.72 14.11 5.55
C ALA A 121 -0.91 15.42 5.52
N ASP A 122 0.39 15.36 5.25
CA ASP A 122 1.24 16.56 5.13
C ASP A 122 0.86 17.40 3.90
N LEU A 123 0.47 16.78 2.79
CA LEU A 123 -0.06 17.48 1.61
C LEU A 123 -1.36 18.21 1.90
N ILE A 124 -2.24 17.62 2.71
CA ILE A 124 -3.49 18.27 3.15
C ILE A 124 -3.18 19.41 4.12
N LYS A 125 -2.35 19.18 5.14
CA LYS A 125 -1.94 20.21 6.10
C LYS A 125 -1.29 21.43 5.44
N SER A 126 -0.53 21.23 4.37
CA SER A 126 0.10 22.30 3.59
C SER A 126 -0.84 23.00 2.61
N GLY A 127 -2.10 22.56 2.50
CA GLY A 127 -3.10 23.10 1.58
C GLY A 127 -2.84 22.75 0.10
N GLN A 128 -1.93 21.82 -0.18
CA GLN A 128 -1.68 21.38 -1.55
C GLN A 128 -2.82 20.52 -2.09
N GLN A 129 -3.41 19.68 -1.25
CA GLN A 129 -4.57 18.85 -1.58
C GLN A 129 -5.65 19.01 -0.53
N ASP A 130 -6.92 18.84 -0.92
CA ASP A 130 -8.06 18.76 0.00
C ASP A 130 -8.42 17.29 0.28
N ILE A 131 -8.20 16.40 -0.71
CA ILE A 131 -8.42 14.97 -0.60
C ILE A 131 -7.19 14.22 -1.11
N VAL A 132 -6.76 13.20 -0.38
CA VAL A 132 -5.70 12.27 -0.81
C VAL A 132 -6.15 10.83 -0.62
N ILE A 133 -6.14 10.06 -1.70
CA ILE A 133 -6.25 8.60 -1.62
C ILE A 133 -4.88 8.06 -1.22
N ALA A 134 -4.77 7.39 -0.08
CA ALA A 134 -3.48 6.96 0.45
C ALA A 134 -3.51 5.50 0.89
N GLY A 135 -2.37 4.82 0.79
CA GLY A 135 -2.24 3.43 1.22
C GLY A 135 -1.22 2.65 0.42
N GLY A 136 -1.44 1.37 0.28
CA GLY A 136 -0.57 0.51 -0.51
C GLY A 136 -1.10 -0.90 -0.68
N GLY A 137 -0.40 -1.68 -1.48
CA GLY A 137 -0.74 -3.07 -1.74
C GLY A 137 0.49 -3.89 -2.10
N GLU A 138 0.36 -5.18 -1.89
CA GLU A 138 1.43 -6.15 -2.18
C GLU A 138 0.86 -7.38 -2.89
N ASP A 139 1.62 -7.97 -3.82
CA ASP A 139 1.25 -9.25 -4.41
C ASP A 139 1.94 -10.43 -3.69
N LEU A 140 1.33 -11.62 -3.80
CA LEU A 140 1.89 -12.85 -3.29
C LEU A 140 2.47 -13.67 -4.43
N HIS A 141 3.76 -13.96 -4.37
CA HIS A 141 4.41 -14.85 -5.32
C HIS A 141 5.56 -15.61 -4.68
N TRP A 142 5.74 -16.87 -5.05
CA TRP A 142 6.79 -17.74 -4.50
C TRP A 142 8.19 -17.14 -4.61
N SER A 143 8.47 -16.38 -5.67
CA SER A 143 9.80 -15.77 -5.87
C SER A 143 10.12 -14.70 -4.83
N SER A 144 9.11 -13.95 -4.35
CA SER A 144 9.27 -13.04 -3.22
C SER A 144 9.46 -13.82 -1.92
N SER A 145 8.65 -14.86 -1.68
CA SER A 145 8.77 -15.72 -0.50
C SER A 145 10.18 -16.34 -0.38
N ASN A 146 10.74 -16.81 -1.50
CA ASN A 146 12.09 -17.38 -1.51
C ASN A 146 13.19 -16.41 -1.07
N LEU A 147 13.01 -15.09 -1.30
CA LEU A 147 13.98 -14.09 -0.83
C LEU A 147 13.99 -14.01 0.70
N PHE A 148 12.81 -14.07 1.32
CA PHE A 148 12.67 -14.08 2.77
C PHE A 148 13.09 -15.43 3.39
N ASP A 149 12.82 -16.53 2.70
CA ASP A 149 13.26 -17.86 3.13
C ASP A 149 14.80 -17.97 3.12
N ALA A 150 15.43 -17.49 2.05
CA ALA A 150 16.89 -17.49 1.93
C ALA A 150 17.62 -16.71 3.03
N MET A 151 16.97 -15.70 3.63
CA MET A 151 17.51 -14.97 4.79
C MET A 151 17.06 -15.55 6.14
N GLY A 152 16.35 -16.69 6.15
CA GLY A 152 15.86 -17.34 7.36
C GLY A 152 14.77 -16.58 8.10
N ALA A 153 13.99 -15.77 7.39
CA ALA A 153 12.98 -14.88 7.99
C ALA A 153 11.56 -15.45 7.98
N LEU A 154 11.31 -16.59 7.32
CA LEU A 154 10.00 -17.22 7.28
C LEU A 154 9.74 -18.13 8.49
N SER A 155 8.47 -18.20 8.90
CA SER A 155 7.98 -19.20 9.85
C SER A 155 8.17 -20.60 9.29
N SER A 156 8.75 -21.50 10.06
CA SER A 156 9.02 -22.90 9.67
C SER A 156 8.54 -23.93 10.68
N ASN A 157 8.29 -23.54 11.93
CA ASN A 157 7.91 -24.47 13.01
C ASN A 157 6.42 -24.84 12.97
N PHE A 158 5.64 -24.23 12.11
CA PHE A 158 4.17 -24.41 12.04
C PHE A 158 3.70 -25.04 10.71
N ASN A 159 4.60 -25.67 9.95
CA ASN A 159 4.24 -26.28 8.65
C ASN A 159 3.18 -27.40 8.78
N ASP A 160 3.17 -28.12 9.91
CA ASP A 160 2.15 -29.13 10.21
C ASP A 160 0.79 -28.54 10.67
N ASN A 161 0.77 -27.26 11.03
CA ASN A 161 -0.43 -26.51 11.41
C ASN A 161 -0.37 -25.07 10.85
N PRO A 162 -0.46 -24.87 9.54
CA PRO A 162 -0.21 -23.58 8.90
C PRO A 162 -1.23 -22.49 9.29
N SER A 163 -2.43 -22.86 9.70
CA SER A 163 -3.44 -21.90 10.17
C SER A 163 -3.04 -21.17 11.46
N SER A 164 -2.04 -21.68 12.20
CA SER A 164 -1.51 -21.08 13.41
C SER A 164 -0.15 -20.42 13.24
N ALA A 165 0.40 -20.39 12.03
CA ALA A 165 1.74 -19.86 11.75
C ALA A 165 1.82 -18.34 11.87
N SER A 166 0.85 -17.61 11.30
CA SER A 166 0.79 -16.15 11.41
C SER A 166 0.33 -15.75 12.81
N ARG A 167 1.27 -15.21 13.61
CA ARG A 167 1.07 -14.90 15.03
C ARG A 167 1.87 -13.68 15.48
N ALA A 168 1.60 -12.53 14.85
CA ALA A 168 2.26 -11.28 15.19
C ALA A 168 2.14 -10.98 16.69
N TYR A 169 3.23 -10.50 17.31
CA TYR A 169 3.37 -10.20 18.75
C TYR A 169 3.32 -11.41 19.71
N ASP A 170 3.02 -12.62 19.24
CA ASP A 170 3.08 -13.82 20.06
C ASP A 170 4.53 -14.13 20.45
N LYS A 171 4.75 -14.58 21.70
CA LYS A 171 6.10 -14.94 22.18
C LYS A 171 6.72 -16.14 21.44
N ASN A 172 5.90 -17.00 20.85
CA ASN A 172 6.31 -18.20 20.13
C ASN A 172 6.38 -17.96 18.60
N ARG A 173 6.26 -16.71 18.14
CA ARG A 173 6.43 -16.40 16.70
C ARG A 173 7.83 -16.79 16.25
N ASP A 174 7.94 -17.27 15.05
CA ASP A 174 9.21 -17.79 14.48
C ASP A 174 9.53 -17.21 13.08
N GLY A 175 8.78 -16.25 12.61
CA GLY A 175 9.06 -15.62 11.33
C GLY A 175 7.81 -15.13 10.61
N PHE A 176 8.01 -14.67 9.39
CA PHE A 176 6.92 -14.17 8.53
C PHE A 176 6.09 -15.28 7.92
N VAL A 177 4.83 -14.99 7.68
CA VAL A 177 3.94 -15.73 6.77
C VAL A 177 3.55 -14.76 5.67
N ILE A 178 4.12 -14.94 4.47
CA ILE A 178 3.94 -14.02 3.35
C ILE A 178 2.51 -14.05 2.85
N SER A 179 1.94 -12.88 2.58
CA SER A 179 0.58 -12.69 2.09
C SER A 179 0.52 -11.59 1.04
N GLY A 180 -0.56 -11.52 0.28
CA GLY A 180 -0.91 -10.42 -0.61
C GLY A 180 -2.16 -9.70 -0.13
N GLY A 181 -2.34 -8.46 -0.57
CA GLY A 181 -3.51 -7.64 -0.22
C GLY A 181 -3.27 -6.16 -0.39
N SER A 182 -4.27 -5.37 -0.02
CA SER A 182 -4.18 -3.90 -0.02
C SER A 182 -5.06 -3.29 1.06
N GLY A 183 -4.63 -2.12 1.57
CA GLY A 183 -5.43 -1.22 2.39
C GLY A 183 -5.34 0.19 1.84
N MET A 184 -6.50 0.84 1.66
CA MET A 184 -6.60 2.21 1.17
C MET A 184 -7.49 3.04 2.09
N VAL A 185 -7.09 4.30 2.30
CA VAL A 185 -7.86 5.27 3.07
C VAL A 185 -8.07 6.55 2.27
N ILE A 186 -9.20 7.22 2.51
CA ILE A 186 -9.44 8.57 2.05
C ILE A 186 -9.07 9.52 3.18
N LEU A 187 -8.03 10.31 2.96
CA LEU A 187 -7.68 11.44 3.81
C LEU A 187 -8.35 12.69 3.24
N GLU A 188 -8.95 13.48 4.10
CA GLU A 188 -9.67 14.70 3.70
C GLU A 188 -9.46 15.81 4.72
N GLU A 189 -9.36 17.04 4.26
CA GLU A 189 -9.33 18.23 5.11
C GLU A 189 -10.63 18.32 5.91
N GLU A 190 -10.54 18.60 7.21
CA GLU A 190 -11.66 18.49 8.14
C GLU A 190 -12.84 19.41 7.78
N GLU A 191 -12.57 20.67 7.44
CA GLU A 191 -13.65 21.62 7.08
C GLU A 191 -14.23 21.32 5.70
N HIS A 192 -13.42 20.78 4.78
CA HIS A 192 -13.92 20.28 3.49
C HIS A 192 -14.88 19.12 3.70
N ALA A 193 -14.52 18.13 4.55
CA ALA A 193 -15.34 16.99 4.89
C ALA A 193 -16.67 17.42 5.57
N LYS A 194 -16.61 18.36 6.52
CA LYS A 194 -17.79 18.90 7.19
C LYS A 194 -18.76 19.61 6.23
N LYS A 195 -18.23 20.42 5.30
CA LYS A 195 -19.05 21.15 4.31
C LYS A 195 -19.90 20.23 3.44
N ARG A 196 -19.40 19.05 3.10
CA ARG A 196 -20.16 18.05 2.33
C ARG A 196 -20.91 17.03 3.18
N ASN A 197 -20.95 17.22 4.52
CA ASN A 197 -21.55 16.30 5.49
C ASN A 197 -21.00 14.87 5.39
N ALA A 198 -19.68 14.75 5.26
CA ALA A 198 -19.01 13.46 5.22
C ALA A 198 -19.17 12.68 6.52
N ASN A 199 -19.22 11.36 6.41
CA ASN A 199 -19.11 10.46 7.56
C ASN A 199 -17.65 10.34 7.97
N ILE A 200 -17.20 11.15 8.94
CA ILE A 200 -15.83 11.16 9.44
C ILE A 200 -15.66 9.99 10.41
N LEU A 201 -14.82 9.01 10.05
CA LEU A 201 -14.58 7.82 10.88
C LEU A 201 -13.55 8.08 11.99
N ALA A 202 -12.52 8.88 11.70
CA ALA A 202 -11.45 9.20 12.64
C ALA A 202 -10.70 10.48 12.22
N LYS A 203 -9.91 11.02 13.13
CA LYS A 203 -8.94 12.09 12.84
C LYS A 203 -7.53 11.55 12.90
N LEU A 204 -6.72 11.82 11.88
CA LEU A 204 -5.27 11.59 11.90
C LEU A 204 -4.60 12.79 12.58
N THR A 205 -4.22 12.62 13.85
CA THR A 205 -3.69 13.69 14.70
C THR A 205 -2.17 13.74 14.73
N GLY A 206 -1.48 12.64 14.42
CA GLY A 206 -0.03 12.56 14.44
C GLY A 206 0.52 11.56 13.43
N TYR A 207 1.67 11.90 12.87
CA TYR A 207 2.48 11.04 12.03
C TYR A 207 3.94 11.40 12.26
N TYR A 208 4.80 10.41 12.27
CA TYR A 208 6.24 10.61 12.33
C TYR A 208 6.97 9.48 11.63
N ALA A 209 8.15 9.75 11.10
CA ALA A 209 9.04 8.78 10.49
C ALA A 209 10.47 8.98 10.99
N THR A 210 11.19 7.91 11.24
CA THR A 210 12.58 7.92 11.67
C THR A 210 13.39 6.88 10.92
N SER A 211 14.67 7.10 10.78
CA SER A 211 15.62 6.05 10.41
C SER A 211 16.22 5.47 11.69
N ASP A 212 16.26 4.14 11.83
CA ASP A 212 16.97 3.48 12.91
C ASP A 212 18.50 3.64 12.73
N GLY A 213 18.99 3.44 11.49
CA GLY A 213 20.40 3.63 11.12
C GLY A 213 21.37 2.67 11.82
N TYR A 214 20.84 1.59 12.42
CA TYR A 214 21.63 0.63 13.20
C TYR A 214 22.15 -0.53 12.35
N ASP A 215 21.26 -1.22 11.66
CA ASP A 215 21.59 -2.39 10.83
C ASP A 215 20.63 -2.49 9.65
N MET A 216 21.02 -3.22 8.58
CA MET A 216 20.17 -3.38 7.39
C MET A 216 18.93 -4.26 7.64
N VAL A 217 18.98 -5.17 8.60
CA VAL A 217 17.95 -6.18 8.83
C VAL A 217 17.43 -6.16 10.26
N ALA A 218 18.34 -6.08 11.25
CA ALA A 218 17.99 -6.17 12.67
C ALA A 218 17.68 -4.80 13.26
N PRO A 219 16.43 -4.54 13.71
CA PRO A 219 16.09 -3.26 14.34
C PRO A 219 16.71 -3.17 15.75
N SER A 220 17.19 -1.97 16.11
CA SER A 220 17.66 -1.70 17.48
C SER A 220 16.50 -1.49 18.47
N GLY A 221 15.32 -1.11 17.97
CA GLY A 221 14.16 -0.67 18.74
C GLY A 221 14.18 0.82 19.07
N GLU A 222 15.33 1.50 19.05
CA GLU A 222 15.47 2.92 19.37
C GLU A 222 14.78 3.79 18.31
N GLY A 223 14.95 3.46 17.02
CA GLY A 223 14.29 4.18 15.93
C GLY A 223 12.77 4.09 16.02
N ALA A 224 12.22 2.91 16.33
CA ALA A 224 10.79 2.71 16.53
C ALA A 224 10.27 3.52 17.72
N TRP A 225 11.01 3.55 18.84
CA TRP A 225 10.67 4.37 20.00
C TRP A 225 10.61 5.87 19.65
N ARG A 226 11.61 6.41 18.92
CA ARG A 226 11.59 7.81 18.45
C ARG A 226 10.42 8.11 17.55
N CYS A 227 10.08 7.17 16.66
CA CYS A 227 8.95 7.28 15.75
C CYS A 227 7.63 7.40 16.52
N MET A 228 7.35 6.47 17.45
CA MET A 228 6.15 6.51 18.29
C MET A 228 6.08 7.80 19.12
N LYS A 229 7.18 8.18 19.79
CA LYS A 229 7.25 9.41 20.57
C LYS A 229 6.98 10.65 19.71
N GLY A 230 7.56 10.71 18.50
CA GLY A 230 7.35 11.82 17.57
C GLY A 230 5.90 11.93 17.11
N ALA A 231 5.25 10.80 16.80
CA ALA A 231 3.84 10.78 16.40
C ALA A 231 2.90 11.27 17.52
N MET A 232 3.27 11.04 18.77
CA MET A 232 2.49 11.43 19.94
C MET A 232 2.72 12.88 20.42
N GLN A 233 3.75 13.59 19.94
CA GLN A 233 4.13 14.90 20.45
C GLN A 233 3.02 15.96 20.45
N ASN A 234 2.09 15.88 19.51
CA ASN A 234 1.01 16.85 19.35
C ASN A 234 -0.38 16.28 19.71
N HIS A 235 -0.42 15.09 20.29
CA HIS A 235 -1.70 14.41 20.55
C HIS A 235 -2.49 15.03 21.71
N GLY A 236 -1.80 15.61 22.72
CA GLY A 236 -2.42 16.35 23.80
C GLY A 236 -3.19 15.51 24.84
N SER A 237 -3.24 14.20 24.71
CA SER A 237 -3.87 13.25 25.64
C SER A 237 -3.04 11.97 25.77
N GLU A 238 -3.35 11.15 26.75
CA GLU A 238 -2.80 9.80 26.87
C GLU A 238 -3.31 8.91 25.73
N VAL A 239 -2.49 7.94 25.31
CA VAL A 239 -2.84 6.96 24.29
C VAL A 239 -3.41 5.73 24.97
N ASP A 240 -4.63 5.37 24.60
CA ASP A 240 -5.33 4.23 25.20
C ASP A 240 -4.79 2.87 24.71
N TYR A 241 -4.27 2.84 23.47
CA TYR A 241 -3.81 1.60 22.81
C TYR A 241 -2.65 1.87 21.82
N ILE A 242 -1.67 0.96 21.81
CA ILE A 242 -0.54 0.92 20.85
C ILE A 242 -0.47 -0.47 20.22
#